data_3e481617f189ba384f52ab86da6076a6
#
_entry.id   3e481617f189ba384f52ab86da6076a6
#
_cell.length_a   1.000
_cell.length_b   1.000
_cell.length_c   1.000
_cell.angle_alpha   90.00
_cell.angle_beta   90.00
_cell.angle_gamma   90.00
#
_symmetry.space_group_name_H-M   'P 1'
#
loop_
_entity.id
_entity.type
_entity.pdbx_description
1 polymer ?
#
loop_
_entity_poly.entity_id
_entity_poly.type
_entity_poly.pdbx_seq_one_letter_code
_entity_poly.pdbx_strand_id
1 'polypeptide(L)'
;MAVFLPKYVGRERDRAEAPKRTLGLVGDTWEEFAAGPLVVWDEPHKSQSYYIGADVGMGISTSRSDADWSVAVVLDDRKRVVARYRARVLPDDFSHVLYSLGEMYGMGKIIVENNAHGMLTCVRLYKDLGYTNFYTEEVLDKITDEYTVKLGFTTSSKSKTMIINKLRGDMRDGTIHVNDLDTLEEMRQYIATPDGKFSAAPGAHDDTIMALALANFIHKGVSRPVLDFEEFLEEAI
;
A
#
# COMPACT_ATOMS: atom_id res chain seq x y z
N MET A 1 -19.77 -11.45 4.73
CA MET A 1 -18.90 -11.97 5.84
C MET A 1 -17.65 -11.09 5.90
N ALA A 2 -17.17 -10.73 7.12
CA ALA A 2 -15.96 -9.90 7.26
C ALA A 2 -14.73 -10.61 6.65
N VAL A 3 -13.97 -9.88 5.84
CA VAL A 3 -12.73 -10.38 5.23
C VAL A 3 -11.60 -10.37 6.26
N PHE A 4 -11.47 -9.30 7.03
CA PHE A 4 -10.52 -9.20 8.14
C PHE A 4 -11.25 -9.50 9.45
N LEU A 5 -10.77 -10.48 10.21
CA LEU A 5 -11.45 -10.90 11.45
C LEU A 5 -11.28 -9.81 12.53
N PRO A 6 -12.38 -9.45 13.25
CA PRO A 6 -12.37 -8.37 14.25
C PRO A 6 -11.26 -8.50 15.31
N LYS A 7 -10.94 -9.73 15.72
CA LYS A 7 -9.88 -9.97 16.71
C LYS A 7 -8.49 -9.54 16.25
N TYR A 8 -8.19 -9.66 14.93
CA TYR A 8 -6.89 -9.25 14.40
C TYR A 8 -6.84 -7.74 14.17
N VAL A 9 -7.93 -7.16 13.69
CA VAL A 9 -8.07 -5.70 13.54
C VAL A 9 -8.00 -5.03 14.92
N GLY A 10 -8.68 -5.59 15.93
CA GLY A 10 -8.62 -5.12 17.33
C GLY A 10 -7.20 -5.15 17.88
N ARG A 11 -6.47 -6.25 17.68
CA ARG A 11 -5.07 -6.36 18.10
C ARG A 11 -4.18 -5.24 17.52
N GLU A 12 -4.32 -4.94 16.22
CA GLU A 12 -3.54 -3.85 15.61
C GLU A 12 -3.98 -2.48 16.14
N ARG A 13 -5.29 -2.28 16.37
CA ARG A 13 -5.82 -1.06 16.98
C ARG A 13 -5.26 -0.79 18.39
N ASP A 14 -5.16 -1.84 19.21
CA ASP A 14 -4.62 -1.74 20.58
C ASP A 14 -3.12 -1.45 20.59
N ARG A 15 -2.42 -1.71 19.49
CA ARG A 15 -0.97 -1.48 19.32
C ARG A 15 -0.64 -0.22 18.51
N ALA A 16 -1.65 0.39 17.88
CA ALA A 16 -1.44 1.54 17.02
C ALA A 16 -0.89 2.73 17.80
N GLU A 17 0.16 3.32 17.27
CA GLU A 17 0.80 4.51 17.82
C GLU A 17 0.20 5.78 17.23
N ALA A 18 0.26 6.88 17.96
CA ALA A 18 -0.12 8.19 17.43
C ALA A 18 0.89 8.65 16.36
N PRO A 19 0.45 9.34 15.31
CA PRO A 19 1.36 9.90 14.33
C PRO A 19 2.30 10.94 14.95
N LYS A 20 3.54 10.98 14.48
CA LYS A 20 4.53 11.97 14.91
C LYS A 20 4.27 13.34 14.30
N ARG A 21 3.84 13.37 13.04
CA ARG A 21 3.51 14.61 12.31
C ARG A 21 2.63 14.35 11.10
N THR A 22 2.09 15.45 10.56
CA THR A 22 1.36 15.46 9.29
C THR A 22 1.97 16.50 8.35
N LEU A 23 2.08 16.15 7.06
CA LEU A 23 2.78 16.94 6.06
C LEU A 23 1.91 17.20 4.84
N GLY A 24 2.19 18.31 4.15
CA GLY A 24 1.69 18.62 2.81
C GLY A 24 2.86 18.87 1.87
N LEU A 25 2.70 18.54 0.59
CA LEU A 25 3.70 18.82 -0.44
C LEU A 25 3.48 20.24 -0.97
N VAL A 26 4.51 21.10 -0.83
CA VAL A 26 4.53 22.48 -1.33
C VAL A 26 5.66 22.59 -2.34
N GLY A 27 5.32 22.68 -3.62
CA GLY A 27 6.30 22.43 -4.68
C GLY A 27 6.85 21.01 -4.56
N ASP A 28 8.17 20.89 -4.35
CA ASP A 28 8.83 19.59 -4.20
C ASP A 28 9.26 19.31 -2.74
N THR A 29 8.74 20.08 -1.77
CA THR A 29 9.17 20.00 -0.36
C THR A 29 8.00 19.59 0.54
N TRP A 30 8.25 18.64 1.45
CA TRP A 30 7.29 18.28 2.49
C TRP A 30 7.37 19.28 3.64
N GLU A 31 6.25 19.96 3.92
CA GLU A 31 6.10 20.92 5.01
C GLU A 31 5.08 20.44 6.04
N GLU A 32 5.24 20.85 7.30
CA GLU A 32 4.31 20.50 8.38
C GLU A 32 3.01 21.29 8.28
N PHE A 33 1.89 20.57 8.37
CA PHE A 33 0.54 21.12 8.44
C PHE A 33 -0.24 20.39 9.53
N ALA A 34 -1.07 21.11 10.26
CA ALA A 34 -1.91 20.55 11.33
C ALA A 34 -2.87 19.43 10.84
N ALA A 35 -3.19 19.39 9.55
CA ALA A 35 -4.02 18.37 8.90
C ALA A 35 -3.53 18.09 7.48
N GLY A 36 -2.24 17.83 7.36
CA GLY A 36 -1.62 17.48 6.07
C GLY A 36 -2.08 16.10 5.56
N PRO A 37 -2.11 15.89 4.23
CA PRO A 37 -2.53 14.63 3.62
C PRO A 37 -1.57 13.46 3.88
N LEU A 38 -0.30 13.72 4.18
CA LEU A 38 0.70 12.72 4.55
C LEU A 38 0.80 12.64 6.07
N VAL A 39 0.40 11.50 6.62
CA VAL A 39 0.54 11.15 8.04
C VAL A 39 1.79 10.30 8.22
N VAL A 40 2.67 10.66 9.15
CA VAL A 40 3.96 10.00 9.40
C VAL A 40 3.98 9.45 10.82
N TRP A 41 4.16 8.12 10.95
CA TRP A 41 4.36 7.43 12.23
C TRP A 41 5.82 7.18 12.53
N ASP A 42 6.64 6.97 11.48
CA ASP A 42 8.08 6.80 11.66
C ASP A 42 8.88 7.50 10.56
N GLU A 43 9.97 8.15 10.97
CA GLU A 43 10.83 8.88 10.05
C GLU A 43 11.65 7.92 9.19
N PRO A 44 12.01 8.34 7.96
CA PRO A 44 12.87 7.53 7.11
C PRO A 44 14.26 7.34 7.72
N HIS A 45 14.76 6.11 7.65
CA HIS A 45 16.09 5.75 8.14
C HIS A 45 16.96 5.20 7.00
N LYS A 46 18.18 5.71 6.88
CA LYS A 46 19.08 5.42 5.74
C LYS A 46 19.43 3.94 5.54
N SER A 47 19.36 3.14 6.62
CA SER A 47 19.69 1.70 6.56
C SER A 47 18.48 0.79 6.31
N GLN A 48 17.27 1.36 6.16
CA GLN A 48 16.03 0.60 5.96
C GLN A 48 15.61 0.63 4.49
N SER A 49 14.93 -0.43 4.07
CA SER A 49 14.24 -0.49 2.79
C SER A 49 12.76 -0.20 2.99
N TYR A 50 12.16 0.51 2.03
CA TYR A 50 10.77 0.90 2.09
C TYR A 50 10.00 0.40 0.86
N TYR A 51 8.71 0.11 1.06
CA TYR A 51 7.81 -0.42 0.05
C TYR A 51 6.54 0.43 0.04
N ILE A 52 6.26 1.04 -1.09
CA ILE A 52 5.18 2.01 -1.26
C ILE A 52 4.13 1.41 -2.19
N GLY A 53 2.93 1.20 -1.69
CA GLY A 53 1.79 0.81 -2.51
C GLY A 53 0.86 1.98 -2.73
N ALA A 54 0.38 2.14 -3.96
CA ALA A 54 -0.46 3.25 -4.33
C ALA A 54 -1.73 2.80 -5.07
N ASP A 55 -2.86 3.30 -4.60
CA ASP A 55 -4.17 3.23 -5.23
C ASP A 55 -4.55 4.61 -5.76
N VAL A 56 -5.00 4.69 -7.01
CA VAL A 56 -5.15 5.95 -7.75
C VAL A 56 -6.61 6.27 -7.98
N GLY A 57 -7.10 7.29 -7.27
CA GLY A 57 -8.43 7.85 -7.50
C GLY A 57 -8.46 8.84 -8.68
N MET A 58 -9.66 9.14 -9.17
CA MET A 58 -9.86 10.11 -10.24
C MET A 58 -9.60 11.57 -9.80
N GLY A 59 -9.61 11.85 -8.50
CA GLY A 59 -9.36 13.18 -7.92
C GLY A 59 -10.48 14.20 -8.14
N ILE A 60 -11.36 13.98 -9.11
CA ILE A 60 -12.48 14.87 -9.44
C ILE A 60 -13.77 14.07 -9.43
N SER A 61 -14.80 14.59 -8.75
CA SER A 61 -16.16 14.09 -8.85
C SER A 61 -17.13 15.26 -9.02
N THR A 62 -18.17 15.04 -9.80
CA THR A 62 -19.31 15.98 -9.94
C THR A 62 -20.17 16.02 -8.67
N SER A 63 -20.05 15.02 -7.79
CA SER A 63 -20.67 14.98 -6.46
C SER A 63 -19.58 14.87 -5.38
N ARG A 64 -19.70 15.66 -4.31
CA ARG A 64 -18.75 15.64 -3.18
C ARG A 64 -18.64 14.29 -2.46
N SER A 65 -19.63 13.41 -2.63
CA SER A 65 -19.70 12.11 -1.96
C SER A 65 -18.92 10.99 -2.67
N ASP A 66 -18.68 11.10 -3.98
CA ASP A 66 -18.25 9.96 -4.81
C ASP A 66 -16.86 10.13 -5.42
N ALA A 67 -16.08 11.12 -4.97
CA ALA A 67 -14.71 11.29 -5.42
C ALA A 67 -13.78 10.28 -4.72
N ASP A 68 -13.18 9.38 -5.50
CA ASP A 68 -12.21 8.43 -5.01
C ASP A 68 -10.93 9.11 -4.52
N TRP A 69 -10.35 8.54 -3.49
CA TRP A 69 -9.10 9.02 -2.92
C TRP A 69 -7.91 8.41 -3.66
N SER A 70 -6.89 9.24 -3.89
CA SER A 70 -5.55 8.72 -4.18
C SER A 70 -4.84 8.46 -2.86
N VAL A 71 -4.38 7.24 -2.67
CA VAL A 71 -3.76 6.77 -1.42
C VAL A 71 -2.42 6.13 -1.69
N ALA A 72 -1.41 6.48 -0.90
CA ALA A 72 -0.15 5.75 -0.83
C ALA A 72 0.15 5.32 0.59
N VAL A 73 0.56 4.06 0.78
CA VAL A 73 0.96 3.50 2.06
C VAL A 73 2.41 3.07 1.99
N VAL A 74 3.20 3.47 2.99
CA VAL A 74 4.62 3.11 3.11
C VAL A 74 4.80 2.06 4.20
N LEU A 75 5.39 0.92 3.83
CA LEU A 75 5.87 -0.11 4.75
C LEU A 75 7.40 -0.03 4.89
N ASP A 76 7.89 -0.19 6.11
CA ASP A 76 9.31 -0.43 6.35
C ASP A 76 9.70 -1.91 6.11
N ASP A 77 10.97 -2.25 6.31
CA ASP A 77 11.52 -3.59 6.14
C ASP A 77 10.96 -4.63 7.13
N ARG A 78 10.27 -4.18 8.21
CA ARG A 78 9.58 -5.02 9.20
C ARG A 78 8.08 -5.11 9.00
N LYS A 79 7.58 -4.63 7.87
CA LYS A 79 6.14 -4.53 7.55
C LYS A 79 5.35 -3.66 8.55
N ARG A 80 5.94 -2.59 9.07
CA ARG A 80 5.19 -1.58 9.81
C ARG A 80 4.72 -0.48 8.86
N VAL A 81 3.49 -0.06 8.99
CA VAL A 81 2.99 1.15 8.31
C VAL A 81 3.66 2.35 8.97
N VAL A 82 4.55 3.02 8.24
CA VAL A 82 5.34 4.16 8.73
C VAL A 82 4.83 5.49 8.21
N ALA A 83 4.12 5.49 7.07
CA ALA A 83 3.43 6.67 6.56
C ALA A 83 2.23 6.29 5.70
N ARG A 84 1.25 7.22 5.61
CA ARG A 84 0.12 7.15 4.68
C ARG A 84 -0.18 8.53 4.11
N TYR A 85 -0.20 8.64 2.79
CA TYR A 85 -0.75 9.78 2.07
C TYR A 85 -2.18 9.47 1.64
N ARG A 86 -3.11 10.44 1.80
CA ARG A 86 -4.48 10.33 1.33
C ARG A 86 -5.00 11.71 0.94
N ALA A 87 -5.31 11.91 -0.33
CA ALA A 87 -5.91 13.15 -0.81
C ALA A 87 -6.71 12.92 -2.10
N ARG A 88 -7.54 13.89 -2.45
CA ARG A 88 -8.21 13.95 -3.75
C ARG A 88 -7.37 14.80 -4.67
N VAL A 89 -6.51 14.15 -5.43
CA VAL A 89 -5.60 14.78 -6.39
C VAL A 89 -5.73 14.13 -7.75
N LEU A 90 -5.42 14.85 -8.81
CA LEU A 90 -5.39 14.29 -10.15
C LEU A 90 -4.32 13.20 -10.27
N PRO A 91 -4.51 12.16 -11.13
CA PRO A 91 -3.51 11.12 -11.34
C PRO A 91 -2.14 11.65 -11.76
N ASP A 92 -2.10 12.76 -12.49
CA ASP A 92 -0.88 13.43 -12.91
C ASP A 92 -0.14 14.04 -11.69
N ASP A 93 -0.83 14.83 -10.85
CA ASP A 93 -0.28 15.42 -9.64
C ASP A 93 0.14 14.32 -8.64
N PHE A 94 -0.60 13.22 -8.58
CA PHE A 94 -0.26 12.10 -7.69
C PHE A 94 1.07 11.44 -8.07
N SER A 95 1.49 11.49 -9.33
CA SER A 95 2.81 11.00 -9.74
C SER A 95 3.95 11.79 -9.07
N HIS A 96 3.82 13.12 -8.94
CA HIS A 96 4.78 13.97 -8.23
C HIS A 96 4.78 13.69 -6.73
N VAL A 97 3.60 13.49 -6.14
CA VAL A 97 3.48 13.07 -4.73
C VAL A 97 4.23 11.76 -4.49
N LEU A 98 4.02 10.74 -5.35
CA LEU A 98 4.71 9.45 -5.23
C LEU A 98 6.21 9.56 -5.42
N TYR A 99 6.65 10.40 -6.35
CA TYR A 99 8.07 10.68 -6.56
C TYR A 99 8.71 11.26 -5.30
N SER A 100 8.16 12.38 -4.77
CA SER A 100 8.67 13.02 -3.55
C SER A 100 8.57 12.12 -2.31
N LEU A 101 7.51 11.29 -2.21
CA LEU A 101 7.38 10.31 -1.13
C LEU A 101 8.45 9.22 -1.24
N GLY A 102 8.71 8.75 -2.46
CA GLY A 102 9.78 7.80 -2.74
C GLY A 102 11.16 8.33 -2.39
N GLU A 103 11.47 9.57 -2.75
CA GLU A 103 12.73 10.25 -2.37
C GLU A 103 12.84 10.38 -0.84
N MET A 104 11.78 10.84 -0.17
CA MET A 104 11.74 10.95 1.29
C MET A 104 12.07 9.61 1.96
N TYR A 105 11.55 8.50 1.45
CA TYR A 105 11.80 7.15 1.97
C TYR A 105 12.92 6.41 1.22
N GLY A 106 14.00 7.12 0.84
CA GLY A 106 15.25 6.55 0.36
C GLY A 106 15.12 5.79 -0.96
N MET A 107 14.35 6.28 -1.90
CA MET A 107 14.00 5.65 -3.17
C MET A 107 13.33 4.28 -2.96
N GLY A 108 12.38 4.22 -2.03
CA GLY A 108 11.60 3.01 -1.72
C GLY A 108 10.96 2.38 -2.95
N LYS A 109 10.76 1.07 -2.96
CA LYS A 109 10.13 0.39 -4.10
C LYS A 109 8.65 0.77 -4.20
N ILE A 110 8.23 1.35 -5.34
CA ILE A 110 6.86 1.78 -5.58
C ILE A 110 6.13 0.78 -6.47
N ILE A 111 4.89 0.45 -6.09
CA ILE A 111 3.90 -0.26 -6.90
C ILE A 111 2.63 0.58 -6.97
N VAL A 112 2.13 0.79 -8.17
CA VAL A 112 0.89 1.55 -8.42
C VAL A 112 -0.12 0.63 -9.08
N GLU A 113 -1.39 0.68 -8.65
CA GLU A 113 -2.48 0.07 -9.41
C GLU A 113 -2.62 0.76 -10.77
N ASN A 114 -2.51 0.00 -11.86
CA ASN A 114 -2.49 0.57 -13.21
C ASN A 114 -3.86 0.57 -13.91
N ASN A 115 -4.94 0.30 -13.19
CA ASN A 115 -6.29 0.33 -13.75
C ASN A 115 -6.70 1.77 -14.08
N ALA A 116 -7.43 1.94 -15.20
CA ALA A 116 -8.00 3.22 -15.64
C ALA A 116 -7.07 4.43 -15.42
N HIS A 117 -7.24 5.15 -14.29
CA HIS A 117 -6.52 6.38 -13.99
C HIS A 117 -5.07 6.15 -13.54
N GLY A 118 -4.77 5.00 -12.96
CA GLY A 118 -3.44 4.65 -12.48
C GLY A 118 -2.40 4.51 -13.59
N MET A 119 -2.81 4.19 -14.84
CA MET A 119 -1.88 4.11 -15.96
C MET A 119 -1.18 5.45 -16.23
N LEU A 120 -1.90 6.58 -16.13
CA LEU A 120 -1.29 7.90 -16.27
C LEU A 120 -0.22 8.15 -15.20
N THR A 121 -0.56 7.87 -13.95
CA THR A 121 0.38 7.98 -12.82
C THR A 121 1.61 7.09 -13.05
N CYS A 122 1.44 5.84 -13.49
CA CYS A 122 2.55 4.93 -13.79
C CYS A 122 3.49 5.47 -14.87
N VAL A 123 2.92 5.96 -15.99
CA VAL A 123 3.70 6.50 -17.11
C VAL A 123 4.48 7.75 -16.69
N ARG A 124 3.82 8.69 -16.01
CA ARG A 124 4.46 9.92 -15.52
C ARG A 124 5.57 9.62 -14.54
N LEU A 125 5.29 8.79 -13.53
CA LEU A 125 6.27 8.45 -12.51
C LEU A 125 7.50 7.74 -13.09
N TYR A 126 7.28 6.73 -13.95
CA TYR A 126 8.37 5.91 -14.48
C TYR A 126 9.12 6.57 -15.64
N LYS A 127 8.39 7.11 -16.65
CA LYS A 127 9.02 7.64 -17.86
C LYS A 127 9.40 9.11 -17.76
N ASP A 128 8.51 9.96 -17.22
CA ASP A 128 8.72 11.40 -17.26
C ASP A 128 9.55 11.85 -16.07
N LEU A 129 9.27 11.34 -14.85
CA LEU A 129 10.00 11.64 -13.64
C LEU A 129 11.21 10.73 -13.42
N GLY A 130 11.34 9.63 -14.15
CA GLY A 130 12.50 8.74 -14.12
C GLY A 130 12.65 7.95 -12.82
N TYR A 131 11.55 7.62 -12.12
CA TYR A 131 11.60 6.83 -10.91
C TYR A 131 11.98 5.38 -11.20
N THR A 132 13.19 4.96 -10.84
CA THR A 132 13.80 3.70 -11.29
C THR A 132 13.38 2.48 -10.44
N ASN A 133 13.11 2.67 -9.13
CA ASN A 133 12.72 1.57 -8.23
C ASN A 133 11.20 1.31 -8.29
N PHE A 134 10.69 1.09 -9.49
CA PHE A 134 9.28 0.93 -9.81
C PHE A 134 8.95 -0.54 -10.09
N TYR A 135 7.73 -0.96 -9.72
CA TYR A 135 7.23 -2.30 -10.00
C TYR A 135 6.71 -2.41 -11.43
N THR A 136 7.16 -3.42 -12.14
CA THR A 136 6.72 -3.76 -13.49
C THR A 136 6.34 -5.24 -13.57
N GLU A 137 5.41 -5.57 -14.45
CA GLU A 137 5.02 -6.95 -14.77
C GLU A 137 5.55 -7.33 -16.16
N GLU A 138 6.20 -8.50 -16.25
CA GLU A 138 6.51 -9.09 -17.55
C GLU A 138 5.31 -9.94 -18.01
N VAL A 139 4.79 -9.63 -19.18
CA VAL A 139 3.64 -10.32 -19.75
C VAL A 139 4.05 -10.92 -21.09
N LEU A 140 3.91 -12.24 -21.22
CA LEU A 140 4.14 -12.93 -22.48
C LEU A 140 2.97 -12.64 -23.43
N ASP A 141 3.23 -12.01 -24.56
CA ASP A 141 2.28 -11.92 -25.66
C ASP A 141 2.20 -13.29 -26.36
N LYS A 142 1.04 -13.93 -26.24
CA LYS A 142 0.81 -15.28 -26.77
C LYS A 142 0.75 -15.32 -28.32
N ILE A 143 0.66 -14.17 -28.98
CA ILE A 143 0.59 -14.06 -30.44
C ILE A 143 1.98 -13.91 -31.01
N THR A 144 2.80 -13.04 -30.42
CA THR A 144 4.18 -12.76 -30.89
C THR A 144 5.25 -13.62 -30.20
N ASP A 145 4.88 -14.31 -29.11
CA ASP A 145 5.79 -15.04 -28.22
C ASP A 145 6.90 -14.14 -27.62
N GLU A 146 6.62 -12.82 -27.51
CA GLU A 146 7.53 -11.83 -26.95
C GLU A 146 7.07 -11.39 -25.58
N TYR A 147 8.03 -11.07 -24.71
CA TYR A 147 7.74 -10.46 -23.40
C TYR A 147 7.59 -8.96 -23.55
N THR A 148 6.48 -8.44 -23.03
CA THR A 148 6.22 -7.02 -22.91
C THR A 148 6.23 -6.60 -21.45
N VAL A 149 6.75 -5.39 -21.16
CA VAL A 149 6.78 -4.84 -19.82
C VAL A 149 5.56 -3.96 -19.61
N LYS A 150 4.71 -4.32 -18.63
CA LYS A 150 3.63 -3.48 -18.14
C LYS A 150 4.06 -2.71 -16.92
N LEU A 151 3.75 -1.41 -16.88
CA LEU A 151 4.00 -0.56 -15.73
C LEU A 151 2.90 -0.76 -14.69
N GLY A 152 3.30 -0.90 -13.42
CA GLY A 152 2.38 -1.05 -12.29
C GLY A 152 1.73 -2.43 -12.21
N PHE A 153 0.71 -2.54 -11.36
CA PHE A 153 -0.01 -3.78 -11.05
C PHE A 153 -1.40 -3.78 -11.65
N THR A 154 -1.71 -4.79 -12.45
CA THR A 154 -3.03 -4.94 -13.05
C THR A 154 -3.99 -5.65 -12.10
N THR A 155 -4.98 -4.93 -11.58
CA THR A 155 -6.02 -5.49 -10.71
C THR A 155 -7.10 -6.18 -11.52
N SER A 156 -7.28 -7.45 -11.25
CA SER A 156 -8.37 -8.31 -11.68
C SER A 156 -9.02 -8.94 -10.46
N SER A 157 -10.18 -9.58 -10.60
CA SER A 157 -10.79 -10.32 -9.47
C SER A 157 -9.82 -11.35 -8.86
N LYS A 158 -9.01 -12.01 -9.68
CA LYS A 158 -8.03 -13.00 -9.24
C LYS A 158 -6.84 -12.35 -8.52
N SER A 159 -6.23 -11.33 -9.10
CA SER A 159 -5.06 -10.66 -8.51
C SER A 159 -5.44 -9.86 -7.24
N LYS A 160 -6.64 -9.20 -7.21
CA LYS A 160 -7.19 -8.58 -5.99
C LYS A 160 -7.34 -9.60 -4.87
N THR A 161 -7.97 -10.74 -5.17
CA THR A 161 -8.14 -11.81 -4.18
C THR A 161 -6.79 -12.31 -3.64
N MET A 162 -5.78 -12.43 -4.49
CA MET A 162 -4.44 -12.88 -4.11
C MET A 162 -3.76 -11.90 -3.13
N ILE A 163 -3.70 -10.60 -3.45
CA ILE A 163 -3.03 -9.61 -2.58
C ILE A 163 -3.78 -9.41 -1.26
N ILE A 164 -5.12 -9.43 -1.29
CA ILE A 164 -5.93 -9.34 -0.08
C ILE A 164 -5.77 -10.58 0.82
N ASN A 165 -5.71 -11.78 0.25
CA ASN A 165 -5.47 -13.00 1.03
C ASN A 165 -4.08 -13.01 1.66
N LYS A 166 -3.05 -12.49 0.96
CA LYS A 166 -1.72 -12.30 1.54
C LYS A 166 -1.77 -11.35 2.74
N LEU A 167 -2.42 -10.19 2.60
CA LEU A 167 -2.59 -9.22 3.69
C LEU A 167 -3.34 -9.83 4.87
N ARG A 168 -4.43 -10.60 4.63
CA ARG A 168 -5.17 -11.35 5.68
C ARG A 168 -4.28 -12.34 6.41
N GLY A 169 -3.42 -13.05 5.69
CA GLY A 169 -2.44 -13.97 6.27
C GLY A 169 -1.49 -13.22 7.21
N ASP A 170 -0.88 -12.15 6.74
CA ASP A 170 0.05 -11.33 7.53
C ASP A 170 -0.63 -10.71 8.77
N MET A 171 -1.89 -10.25 8.64
CA MET A 171 -2.70 -9.77 9.77
C MET A 171 -2.97 -10.89 10.79
N ARG A 172 -3.32 -12.09 10.33
CA ARG A 172 -3.54 -13.25 11.21
C ARG A 172 -2.28 -13.61 11.99
N ASP A 173 -1.16 -13.71 11.28
CA ASP A 173 0.11 -14.20 11.81
C ASP A 173 0.86 -13.11 12.60
N GLY A 174 0.37 -11.85 12.58
CA GLY A 174 0.97 -10.72 13.30
C GLY A 174 2.31 -10.28 12.70
N THR A 175 2.54 -10.57 11.43
CA THR A 175 3.77 -10.20 10.71
C THR A 175 3.71 -8.82 10.08
N ILE A 176 2.55 -8.17 10.08
CA ILE A 176 2.34 -6.78 9.68
C ILE A 176 1.84 -5.97 10.86
N HIS A 177 2.25 -4.70 10.95
CA HIS A 177 1.78 -3.76 11.96
C HIS A 177 1.17 -2.52 11.29
N VAL A 178 -0.10 -2.24 11.63
CA VAL A 178 -0.88 -1.16 11.03
C VAL A 178 -1.15 -0.07 12.07
N ASN A 179 -0.43 1.05 11.98
CA ASN A 179 -0.64 2.21 12.85
C ASN A 179 -1.84 3.07 12.43
N ASP A 180 -2.24 3.00 11.15
CA ASP A 180 -3.28 3.86 10.59
C ASP A 180 -4.68 3.39 10.99
N LEU A 181 -5.32 4.15 11.86
CA LEU A 181 -6.68 3.84 12.35
C LEU A 181 -7.74 3.93 11.24
N ASP A 182 -7.54 4.76 10.22
CA ASP A 182 -8.46 4.85 9.08
C ASP A 182 -8.42 3.55 8.27
N THR A 183 -7.23 3.02 8.01
CA THR A 183 -7.06 1.71 7.36
C THR A 183 -7.72 0.58 8.18
N LEU A 184 -7.55 0.58 9.50
CA LEU A 184 -8.18 -0.41 10.37
C LEU A 184 -9.71 -0.29 10.37
N GLU A 185 -10.26 0.93 10.25
CA GLU A 185 -11.71 1.13 10.14
C GLU A 185 -12.24 0.65 8.78
N GLU A 186 -11.54 0.92 7.66
CA GLU A 186 -11.88 0.36 6.35
C GLU A 186 -11.87 -1.20 6.41
N MET A 187 -10.86 -1.81 7.06
CA MET A 187 -10.78 -3.27 7.24
C MET A 187 -11.99 -3.86 7.98
N ARG A 188 -12.58 -3.13 8.94
CA ARG A 188 -13.79 -3.56 9.64
C ARG A 188 -15.01 -3.61 8.73
N GLN A 189 -15.04 -2.76 7.71
CA GLN A 189 -16.13 -2.61 6.76
C GLN A 189 -15.87 -3.36 5.44
N TYR A 190 -14.77 -4.13 5.36
CA TYR A 190 -14.40 -4.88 4.17
C TYR A 190 -15.00 -6.28 4.20
N ILE A 191 -15.81 -6.63 3.21
CA ILE A 191 -16.65 -7.83 3.20
C ILE A 191 -16.39 -8.73 2.01
N ALA A 192 -16.63 -10.02 2.21
CA ALA A 192 -16.81 -10.97 1.12
C ALA A 192 -18.27 -10.92 0.67
N THR A 193 -18.48 -10.62 -0.60
CA THR A 193 -19.79 -10.60 -1.25
C THR A 193 -20.31 -12.02 -1.53
N PRO A 194 -21.60 -12.22 -1.79
CA PRO A 194 -22.17 -13.55 -2.06
C PRO A 194 -21.55 -14.27 -3.26
N ASP A 195 -21.04 -13.51 -4.26
CA ASP A 195 -20.33 -14.03 -5.43
C ASP A 195 -18.83 -14.30 -5.17
N GLY A 196 -18.40 -14.21 -3.91
CA GLY A 196 -17.06 -14.56 -3.47
C GLY A 196 -15.99 -13.48 -3.72
N LYS A 197 -16.38 -12.29 -4.17
CA LYS A 197 -15.47 -11.15 -4.32
C LYS A 197 -15.26 -10.42 -3.00
N PHE A 198 -14.20 -9.64 -2.93
CA PHE A 198 -13.90 -8.76 -1.81
C PHE A 198 -14.13 -7.30 -2.17
N SER A 199 -14.86 -6.58 -1.34
CA SER A 199 -15.15 -5.15 -1.54
C SER A 199 -15.47 -4.46 -0.22
N ALA A 200 -15.42 -3.13 -0.22
CA ALA A 200 -16.00 -2.34 0.85
C ALA A 200 -17.52 -2.57 0.95
N ALA A 201 -18.07 -2.47 2.15
CA ALA A 201 -19.52 -2.44 2.36
C ALA A 201 -20.13 -1.20 1.68
N PRO A 202 -21.43 -1.20 1.32
CA PRO A 202 -22.06 -0.03 0.71
C PRO A 202 -21.84 1.25 1.54
N GLY A 203 -21.31 2.29 0.89
CA GLY A 203 -20.96 3.58 1.53
C GLY A 203 -19.62 3.61 2.28
N ALA A 204 -18.86 2.51 2.26
CA ALA A 204 -17.49 2.45 2.78
C ALA A 204 -16.47 2.51 1.64
N HIS A 205 -15.20 2.73 1.99
CA HIS A 205 -14.06 2.79 1.08
C HIS A 205 -13.10 1.62 1.31
N ASP A 206 -12.26 1.30 0.32
CA ASP A 206 -11.20 0.29 0.41
C ASP A 206 -9.85 0.79 -0.14
N ASP A 207 -9.72 2.08 -0.41
CA ASP A 207 -8.54 2.69 -1.05
C ASP A 207 -7.27 2.46 -0.20
N THR A 208 -7.36 2.62 1.14
CA THR A 208 -6.21 2.41 2.03
C THR A 208 -5.85 0.92 2.14
N ILE A 209 -6.85 0.03 2.11
CA ILE A 209 -6.63 -1.42 2.08
C ILE A 209 -5.91 -1.82 0.80
N MET A 210 -6.33 -1.28 -0.35
CA MET A 210 -5.71 -1.59 -1.64
C MET A 210 -4.26 -1.12 -1.68
N ALA A 211 -3.99 0.13 -1.30
CA ALA A 211 -2.64 0.67 -1.21
C ALA A 211 -1.75 -0.19 -0.27
N LEU A 212 -2.26 -0.54 0.92
CA LEU A 212 -1.53 -1.41 1.87
C LEU A 212 -1.29 -2.81 1.32
N ALA A 213 -2.28 -3.42 0.66
CA ALA A 213 -2.16 -4.75 0.07
C ALA A 213 -1.10 -4.78 -1.05
N LEU A 214 -1.03 -3.71 -1.85
CA LEU A 214 0.00 -3.53 -2.88
C LEU A 214 1.39 -3.39 -2.28
N ALA A 215 1.58 -2.52 -1.26
CA ALA A 215 2.85 -2.39 -0.55
C ALA A 215 3.30 -3.74 0.04
N ASN A 216 2.37 -4.46 0.69
CA ASN A 216 2.64 -5.77 1.26
C ASN A 216 2.94 -6.84 0.20
N PHE A 217 2.38 -6.71 -1.00
CA PHE A 217 2.62 -7.65 -2.10
C PHE A 217 4.08 -7.62 -2.58
N ILE A 218 4.65 -6.42 -2.76
CA ILE A 218 6.05 -6.25 -3.22
C ILE A 218 7.08 -6.37 -2.10
N HIS A 219 6.64 -6.44 -0.85
CA HIS A 219 7.53 -6.58 0.30
C HIS A 219 8.29 -7.91 0.23
N LYS A 220 9.63 -7.88 0.34
CA LYS A 220 10.50 -9.06 0.23
C LYS A 220 10.31 -10.09 1.36
N GLY A 221 9.50 -9.75 2.35
CA GLY A 221 9.30 -10.55 3.55
C GLY A 221 10.24 -10.12 4.67
N VAL A 222 9.80 -10.33 5.92
CA VAL A 222 10.67 -10.23 7.07
C VAL A 222 11.53 -11.49 7.06
N SER A 223 12.84 -11.35 6.97
CA SER A 223 13.75 -12.48 7.19
C SER A 223 13.55 -12.93 8.63
N ARG A 224 12.77 -13.99 8.85
CA ARG A 224 12.83 -14.70 10.12
C ARG A 224 14.22 -15.29 10.21
N PRO A 225 14.97 -15.11 11.31
CA PRO A 225 16.12 -15.94 11.53
C PRO A 225 15.62 -17.39 11.41
N VAL A 226 16.24 -18.17 10.57
CA VAL A 226 16.05 -19.62 10.56
C VAL A 226 16.45 -20.02 11.97
N LEU A 227 15.48 -20.32 12.82
CA LEU A 227 15.73 -20.96 14.10
C LEU A 227 16.34 -22.30 13.71
N ASP A 228 17.62 -22.46 14.02
CA ASP A 228 18.32 -23.70 13.76
C ASP A 228 17.61 -24.76 14.58
N PHE A 229 16.95 -25.68 13.92
CA PHE A 229 16.15 -26.73 14.56
C PHE A 229 17.04 -27.63 15.46
N GLU A 230 18.35 -27.59 15.27
CA GLU A 230 19.32 -28.30 16.08
C GLU A 230 19.51 -27.65 17.46
N GLU A 231 19.48 -26.31 17.56
CA GLU A 231 19.58 -25.59 18.83
C GLU A 231 18.35 -25.82 19.74
N PHE A 232 17.17 -26.07 19.15
CA PHE A 232 15.95 -26.37 19.91
C PHE A 232 15.93 -27.80 20.50
N LEU A 233 16.69 -28.73 19.92
CA LEU A 233 16.79 -30.11 20.42
C LEU A 233 17.81 -30.26 21.54
N GLU A 234 18.80 -29.36 21.65
CA GLU A 234 19.78 -29.38 22.75
C GLU A 234 19.26 -28.79 24.06
N GLU A 235 18.28 -27.88 24.02
CA GLU A 235 17.63 -27.35 25.24
C GLU A 235 16.49 -28.25 25.78
N ALA A 236 16.08 -29.27 25.08
CA ALA A 236 14.96 -30.15 25.44
C ALA A 236 15.42 -31.53 26.00
N ILE A 237 16.73 -31.74 26.21
CA ILE A 237 17.32 -32.92 26.84
C ILE A 237 17.95 -32.55 28.16
#